data_bc66d5cb4008c381368419af41d68924
#
_entry.id   bc66d5cb4008c381368419af41d68924
#
_cell.length_a   1.000
_cell.length_b   1.000
_cell.length_c   1.000
_cell.angle_alpha   90.00
_cell.angle_beta   90.00
_cell.angle_gamma   90.00
#
_symmetry.space_group_name_H-M   'P 1'
#
loop_
_entity.id
_entity.type
_entity.pdbx_description
1 polymer ?
#
loop_
_entity_poly.entity_id
_entity_poly.type
_entity_poly.pdbx_seq_one_letter_code
_entity_poly.pdbx_strand_id
1 'polypeptide(L)'
;MHTVTAPARIEDHALLGNTVAAALVRPDGSINWACLPGFDSPAVFASLLGTADHGLWRVGPAVYDGAPPPAADRRHYVGNSLVLRQEWDTLAGTVAVTDFMPAPTVSDHAEPRIIRIVEGISGEVRVASVFRPRPGYGATRPRVERVARGVHRLRVVAHPDSYWLDGPQHTANGRGVCRADFTVRPGQIVALTLAWAPSHHPAPVPPDAFSELDATAEFWEQWAAGCTYRGPNREAVVRSALTLKALCHPGGGVVAAPTTSLPEQLGGERNWDYRYVWLRDSALTIAALLRLGFLDDARQWRTWLVDTVNPERLQPIYRVNGDADLDEQTLDHLPGYDGSQPVRIGNGAADQLQLDVYGELADTLLLAEDAGLPPSPQCDALLLALAEQLEQRWHEPDEGIWEIRGPARHFTHSKVMCWVAVDRTLRLLERRTTTAPAVLARLARLREEIHTDVCTRGFNPETGTFTQSYGSRALDASLLLLPLVGFLPPDDKRVIRTVEAVQRELTEHGLVLRYATHGETSGNVDGLAGHEGAFLACTFWLAESLAAIGRLAEARELFDRLLGLRSDLGLLAEEYDPLARRQLGNYPQGFSHWSLADAAVRLAARLQTQCPALPGPRAAVGEALPAAVVA
;
A
#
# COMPACT_ATOMS: atom_id res chain seq x y z
N MET A 1 -7.30 25.48 29.67
CA MET A 1 -6.56 24.24 29.55
C MET A 1 -7.20 23.50 28.37
N HIS A 2 -6.53 23.41 27.23
CA HIS A 2 -6.98 22.52 26.17
C HIS A 2 -6.63 21.12 26.63
N THR A 3 -7.62 20.31 26.93
CA THR A 3 -7.42 18.86 27.04
C THR A 3 -6.91 18.37 25.69
N VAL A 4 -5.62 18.04 25.63
CA VAL A 4 -5.05 17.35 24.49
C VAL A 4 -5.69 15.96 24.49
N THR A 5 -6.71 15.77 23.68
CA THR A 5 -7.19 14.41 23.37
C THR A 5 -6.04 13.68 22.71
N ALA A 6 -5.72 12.48 23.17
CA ALA A 6 -4.72 11.64 22.51
C ALA A 6 -5.02 11.55 21.00
N PRO A 7 -4.01 11.57 20.14
CA PRO A 7 -4.22 11.39 18.71
C PRO A 7 -4.94 10.05 18.47
N ALA A 8 -5.81 9.99 17.45
CA ALA A 8 -6.37 8.72 17.02
C ALA A 8 -5.22 7.80 16.60
N ARG A 9 -5.33 6.52 16.89
CA ARG A 9 -4.32 5.54 16.47
C ARG A 9 -4.27 5.48 14.95
N ILE A 10 -3.13 5.05 14.40
CA ILE A 10 -2.96 4.91 12.94
C ILE A 10 -4.00 3.96 12.38
N GLU A 11 -4.17 2.81 13.03
CA GLU A 11 -5.13 1.76 12.67
C GLU A 11 -6.61 2.16 12.82
N ASP A 12 -6.92 3.27 13.50
CA ASP A 12 -8.29 3.76 13.61
C ASP A 12 -8.79 4.44 12.34
N HIS A 13 -7.91 4.75 11.38
CA HIS A 13 -8.30 5.42 10.16
C HIS A 13 -8.90 4.46 9.12
N ALA A 14 -9.90 4.93 8.40
CA ALA A 14 -10.40 4.31 7.18
C ALA A 14 -9.74 4.95 5.96
N LEU A 15 -9.49 4.18 4.92
CA LEU A 15 -9.04 4.66 3.62
C LEU A 15 -10.25 5.01 2.74
N LEU A 16 -10.28 6.20 2.19
CA LEU A 16 -11.03 6.51 0.97
C LEU A 16 -10.03 6.66 -0.17
N GLY A 17 -10.32 6.09 -1.32
CA GLY A 17 -9.43 6.17 -2.48
C GLY A 17 -10.19 6.03 -3.78
N ASN A 18 -9.65 6.64 -4.83
CA ASN A 18 -10.19 6.56 -6.17
C ASN A 18 -9.10 6.25 -7.21
N THR A 19 -8.00 5.64 -6.79
CA THR A 19 -6.83 5.31 -7.62
C THR A 19 -5.99 6.50 -8.10
N VAL A 20 -6.43 7.74 -7.87
CA VAL A 20 -5.69 8.98 -8.21
C VAL A 20 -5.25 9.71 -6.95
N ALA A 21 -6.12 9.74 -5.96
CA ALA A 21 -5.94 10.42 -4.69
C ALA A 21 -6.53 9.58 -3.55
N ALA A 22 -6.17 9.92 -2.32
CA ALA A 22 -6.68 9.25 -1.14
C ALA A 22 -6.96 10.22 0.00
N ALA A 23 -7.85 9.79 0.91
CA ALA A 23 -8.12 10.47 2.16
C ALA A 23 -8.26 9.46 3.32
N LEU A 24 -7.91 9.91 4.53
CA LEU A 24 -8.07 9.11 5.75
C LEU A 24 -9.17 9.69 6.64
N VAL A 25 -10.07 8.82 7.07
CA VAL A 25 -11.25 9.15 7.89
C VAL A 25 -11.14 8.54 9.26
N ARG A 26 -11.25 9.35 10.30
CA ARG A 26 -11.27 8.93 11.71
C ARG A 26 -12.66 8.40 12.13
N PRO A 27 -12.74 7.62 13.23
CA PRO A 27 -14.01 7.17 13.78
C PRO A 27 -14.97 8.31 14.17
N ASP A 28 -14.47 9.51 14.43
CA ASP A 28 -15.29 10.69 14.77
C ASP A 28 -15.87 11.42 13.53
N GLY A 29 -15.71 10.84 12.35
CA GLY A 29 -16.13 11.40 11.07
C GLY A 29 -15.23 12.50 10.51
N SER A 30 -14.02 12.68 11.06
CA SER A 30 -13.04 13.64 10.56
C SER A 30 -12.18 13.05 9.45
N ILE A 31 -12.14 13.68 8.27
CA ILE A 31 -11.08 13.52 7.29
C ILE A 31 -9.92 14.41 7.77
N ASN A 32 -8.83 13.80 8.21
CA ASN A 32 -7.68 14.50 8.81
C ASN A 32 -6.41 14.41 7.96
N TRP A 33 -6.48 13.63 6.86
CA TRP A 33 -5.47 13.56 5.82
C TRP A 33 -6.14 13.48 4.44
N ALA A 34 -5.75 14.33 3.52
CA ALA A 34 -6.12 14.23 2.11
C ALA A 34 -5.15 15.03 1.24
N CYS A 35 -4.64 14.40 0.18
CA CYS A 35 -3.85 15.02 -0.88
C CYS A 35 -4.71 15.14 -2.13
N LEU A 36 -4.83 16.36 -2.66
CA LEU A 36 -5.59 16.66 -3.87
C LEU A 36 -4.77 17.61 -4.75
N PRO A 37 -4.67 17.38 -6.08
CA PRO A 37 -5.46 16.42 -6.85
C PRO A 37 -4.95 14.98 -6.87
N GLY A 38 -3.73 14.68 -6.48
CA GLY A 38 -3.13 13.35 -6.55
C GLY A 38 -2.42 12.93 -5.27
N PHE A 39 -1.91 11.70 -5.25
CA PHE A 39 -1.24 11.12 -4.07
C PHE A 39 -0.08 11.98 -3.56
N ASP A 40 0.80 12.43 -4.44
CA ASP A 40 2.01 13.20 -4.14
C ASP A 40 1.79 14.72 -4.12
N SER A 41 0.53 15.16 -4.26
CA SER A 41 0.16 16.58 -4.13
C SER A 41 0.26 17.05 -2.68
N PRO A 42 0.48 18.36 -2.45
CA PRO A 42 0.42 18.93 -1.11
C PRO A 42 -0.93 18.67 -0.43
N ALA A 43 -0.89 18.21 0.82
CA ALA A 43 -2.10 17.90 1.57
C ALA A 43 -2.96 19.16 1.80
N VAL A 44 -4.28 19.02 1.61
CA VAL A 44 -5.29 20.03 1.96
C VAL A 44 -5.76 19.88 3.41
N PHE A 45 -5.70 18.66 3.92
CA PHE A 45 -5.90 18.34 5.33
C PHE A 45 -4.67 17.58 5.83
N ALA A 46 -4.03 18.10 6.86
CA ALA A 46 -2.80 17.56 7.43
C ALA A 46 -2.85 17.47 8.96
N SER A 47 -4.04 17.49 9.57
CA SER A 47 -4.13 17.36 11.04
C SER A 47 -3.74 15.97 11.55
N LEU A 48 -3.55 14.99 10.68
CA LEU A 48 -2.93 13.70 10.98
C LEU A 48 -1.50 13.89 11.55
N LEU A 49 -0.73 14.80 10.96
CA LEU A 49 0.65 15.12 11.34
C LEU A 49 0.74 16.34 12.27
N GLY A 50 -0.39 16.75 12.85
CA GLY A 50 -0.41 17.95 13.67
C GLY A 50 -1.66 18.09 14.52
N THR A 51 -2.27 19.27 14.44
CA THR A 51 -3.48 19.60 15.17
C THR A 51 -4.61 19.97 14.22
N ALA A 52 -5.82 20.15 14.75
CA ALA A 52 -6.95 20.63 13.96
C ALA A 52 -6.68 21.94 13.21
N ASP A 53 -5.67 22.73 13.61
CA ASP A 53 -5.28 23.95 12.92
C ASP A 53 -4.55 23.72 11.59
N HIS A 54 -4.05 22.48 11.37
CA HIS A 54 -3.40 22.08 10.12
C HIS A 54 -4.38 21.47 9.08
N GLY A 55 -5.69 21.56 9.34
CA GLY A 55 -6.74 21.24 8.38
C GLY A 55 -7.42 19.90 8.61
N LEU A 56 -8.75 19.94 8.55
CA LEU A 56 -9.61 18.76 8.60
C LEU A 56 -11.01 19.08 8.04
N TRP A 57 -11.78 18.02 7.72
CA TRP A 57 -13.20 18.12 7.42
C TRP A 57 -13.98 17.07 8.21
N ARG A 58 -14.66 17.50 9.27
CA ARG A 58 -15.50 16.63 10.10
C ARG A 58 -16.97 16.71 9.70
N VAL A 59 -17.62 15.55 9.60
CA VAL A 59 -19.09 15.43 9.50
C VAL A 59 -19.53 14.34 10.47
N GLY A 60 -20.48 14.66 11.36
CA GLY A 60 -21.00 13.72 12.36
C GLY A 60 -21.89 14.41 13.38
N PRO A 61 -22.34 13.73 14.43
CA PRO A 61 -23.21 14.33 15.46
C PRO A 61 -22.64 15.65 15.98
N ALA A 62 -23.50 16.65 16.12
CA ALA A 62 -23.09 17.95 16.63
C ALA A 62 -22.66 17.83 18.11
N VAL A 63 -21.51 18.44 18.43
CA VAL A 63 -21.01 18.54 19.81
C VAL A 63 -21.04 19.97 20.28
N TYR A 64 -21.27 20.16 21.58
CA TYR A 64 -21.38 21.42 22.28
C TYR A 64 -20.44 21.44 23.48
N ASP A 65 -20.25 22.61 24.03
CA ASP A 65 -19.54 22.85 25.30
C ASP A 65 -18.10 22.31 25.36
N GLY A 66 -17.45 22.20 24.18
CA GLY A 66 -16.06 21.76 24.09
C GLY A 66 -15.86 20.24 24.32
N ALA A 67 -16.95 19.46 24.31
CA ALA A 67 -16.84 18.01 24.37
C ALA A 67 -16.11 17.45 23.13
N PRO A 68 -15.35 16.37 23.30
CA PRO A 68 -14.75 15.69 22.15
C PRO A 68 -15.84 15.07 21.26
N PRO A 69 -15.66 15.06 19.94
CA PRO A 69 -16.58 14.38 19.03
C PRO A 69 -16.65 12.87 19.36
N PRO A 70 -17.85 12.27 19.38
CA PRO A 70 -17.98 10.83 19.60
C PRO A 70 -17.43 10.04 18.41
N ALA A 71 -16.81 8.89 18.70
CA ALA A 71 -16.52 7.90 17.68
C ALA A 71 -17.82 7.24 17.20
N ALA A 72 -17.83 6.77 15.96
CA ALA A 72 -18.93 5.96 15.44
C ALA A 72 -19.06 4.64 16.23
N ASP A 73 -20.29 4.24 16.49
CA ASP A 73 -20.60 2.99 17.17
C ASP A 73 -20.38 1.78 16.25
N ARG A 74 -20.59 1.99 14.94
CA ARG A 74 -20.38 0.99 13.90
C ARG A 74 -19.74 1.64 12.67
N ARG A 75 -18.81 0.92 12.04
CA ARG A 75 -18.23 1.33 10.77
C ARG A 75 -17.85 0.11 9.93
N HIS A 76 -18.04 0.21 8.64
CA HIS A 76 -17.68 -0.84 7.69
C HIS A 76 -17.57 -0.27 6.27
N TYR A 77 -16.87 -0.96 5.40
CA TYR A 77 -16.97 -0.71 3.98
C TYR A 77 -18.21 -1.40 3.39
N VAL A 78 -18.92 -0.70 2.52
CA VAL A 78 -20.10 -1.25 1.83
C VAL A 78 -19.62 -2.28 0.80
N GLY A 79 -19.93 -3.53 1.02
CA GLY A 79 -19.49 -4.64 0.16
C GLY A 79 -17.98 -4.71 -0.03
N ASN A 80 -17.56 -5.12 -1.23
CA ASN A 80 -16.15 -5.12 -1.65
C ASN A 80 -15.75 -3.77 -2.27
N SER A 81 -15.89 -2.69 -1.51
CA SER A 81 -15.59 -1.35 -1.99
C SER A 81 -14.71 -0.56 -1.01
N LEU A 82 -14.40 0.70 -1.36
CA LEU A 82 -13.84 1.72 -0.50
C LEU A 82 -14.87 2.80 -0.14
N VAL A 83 -16.14 2.46 -0.20
CA VAL A 83 -17.26 3.27 0.30
C VAL A 83 -17.39 2.98 1.79
N LEU A 84 -17.05 3.95 2.62
CA LEU A 84 -17.10 3.82 4.09
C LEU A 84 -18.47 4.24 4.60
N ARG A 85 -19.11 3.41 5.43
CA ARG A 85 -20.30 3.79 6.21
C ARG A 85 -19.95 3.80 7.70
N GLN A 86 -20.25 4.93 8.36
CA GLN A 86 -20.11 5.12 9.80
C GLN A 86 -21.47 5.45 10.41
N GLU A 87 -21.81 4.90 11.57
CA GLU A 87 -23.09 5.13 12.23
C GLU A 87 -22.88 5.50 13.71
N TRP A 88 -23.68 6.46 14.17
CA TRP A 88 -23.69 6.93 15.56
C TRP A 88 -25.07 6.76 16.16
N ASP A 89 -25.13 6.08 17.29
CA ASP A 89 -26.31 5.96 18.13
C ASP A 89 -26.25 7.05 19.21
N THR A 90 -27.06 8.08 19.06
CA THR A 90 -27.14 9.19 20.02
C THR A 90 -28.41 9.09 20.87
N LEU A 91 -28.47 9.84 21.97
CA LEU A 91 -29.70 9.94 22.77
C LEU A 91 -30.91 10.49 21.98
N ALA A 92 -30.66 11.18 20.87
CA ALA A 92 -31.70 11.80 20.02
C ALA A 92 -32.10 10.91 18.84
N GLY A 93 -31.38 9.83 18.59
CA GLY A 93 -31.61 8.93 17.45
C GLY A 93 -30.28 8.47 16.82
N THR A 94 -30.40 7.79 15.70
CA THR A 94 -29.28 7.24 14.93
C THR A 94 -29.08 8.01 13.62
N VAL A 95 -27.83 8.34 13.32
CA VAL A 95 -27.40 8.97 12.05
C VAL A 95 -26.28 8.16 11.41
N ALA A 96 -26.29 8.08 10.10
CA ALA A 96 -25.21 7.48 9.31
C ALA A 96 -24.53 8.52 8.41
N VAL A 97 -23.24 8.33 8.17
CA VAL A 97 -22.47 9.06 7.14
C VAL A 97 -21.81 8.04 6.23
N THR A 98 -22.06 8.18 4.93
CA THR A 98 -21.41 7.38 3.89
C THR A 98 -20.40 8.26 3.16
N ASP A 99 -19.13 7.90 3.24
CA ASP A 99 -17.99 8.65 2.71
C ASP A 99 -17.32 7.88 1.56
N PHE A 100 -17.06 8.56 0.44
CA PHE A 100 -16.36 7.94 -0.68
C PHE A 100 -15.67 8.97 -1.59
N MET A 101 -14.78 8.48 -2.42
CA MET A 101 -14.18 9.21 -3.54
C MET A 101 -14.63 8.53 -4.84
N PRO A 102 -15.33 9.24 -5.74
CA PRO A 102 -15.77 8.68 -7.03
C PRO A 102 -14.60 8.12 -7.83
N ALA A 103 -14.77 6.92 -8.40
CA ALA A 103 -13.78 6.29 -9.24
C ALA A 103 -13.61 7.08 -10.57
N PRO A 104 -12.38 7.22 -11.11
CA PRO A 104 -12.10 8.09 -12.26
C PRO A 104 -12.85 7.70 -13.55
N THR A 105 -13.20 6.41 -13.69
CA THR A 105 -13.91 5.88 -14.86
C THR A 105 -15.42 6.11 -14.83
N VAL A 106 -15.94 6.52 -13.69
CA VAL A 106 -17.37 6.68 -13.43
C VAL A 106 -17.82 8.13 -13.69
N SER A 107 -16.92 9.05 -13.43
CA SER A 107 -17.19 10.47 -13.56
C SER A 107 -16.57 10.98 -14.88
N ASP A 108 -17.39 11.60 -15.74
CA ASP A 108 -16.92 12.39 -16.90
C ASP A 108 -16.09 13.61 -16.45
N HIS A 109 -15.84 13.73 -15.16
CA HIS A 109 -15.14 14.84 -14.53
C HIS A 109 -13.74 14.43 -14.11
N ALA A 110 -12.75 15.09 -14.67
CA ALA A 110 -11.32 14.85 -14.37
C ALA A 110 -10.90 15.27 -12.95
N GLU A 111 -11.75 16.04 -12.25
CA GLU A 111 -11.38 16.60 -10.94
C GLU A 111 -11.67 15.63 -9.80
N PRO A 112 -10.69 15.32 -8.92
CA PRO A 112 -10.91 14.47 -7.76
C PRO A 112 -11.88 15.11 -6.76
N ARG A 113 -12.73 14.28 -6.17
CA ARG A 113 -13.81 14.67 -5.28
C ARG A 113 -13.88 13.78 -4.06
N ILE A 114 -14.39 14.34 -2.96
CA ILE A 114 -14.81 13.60 -1.77
C ILE A 114 -16.29 13.88 -1.57
N ILE A 115 -17.10 12.83 -1.50
CA ILE A 115 -18.55 12.92 -1.30
C ILE A 115 -18.89 12.29 0.05
N ARG A 116 -19.76 12.99 0.80
CA ARG A 116 -20.22 12.57 2.13
C ARG A 116 -21.73 12.66 2.18
N ILE A 117 -22.42 11.54 2.37
CA ILE A 117 -23.89 11.45 2.42
C ILE A 117 -24.31 11.18 3.86
N VAL A 118 -25.05 12.11 4.44
CA VAL A 118 -25.61 12.02 5.79
C VAL A 118 -27.04 11.53 5.70
N GLU A 119 -27.38 10.47 6.43
CA GLU A 119 -28.71 9.86 6.45
C GLU A 119 -29.26 9.79 7.89
N GLY A 120 -30.45 10.31 8.12
CA GLY A 120 -31.18 10.11 9.37
C GLY A 120 -31.84 8.73 9.39
N ILE A 121 -31.45 7.88 10.35
CA ILE A 121 -31.96 6.51 10.50
C ILE A 121 -33.12 6.45 11.48
N SER A 122 -32.98 7.08 12.64
CA SER A 122 -34.04 7.15 13.66
C SER A 122 -33.96 8.44 14.45
N GLY A 123 -35.08 8.87 15.06
CA GLY A 123 -35.13 10.07 15.89
C GLY A 123 -34.90 11.36 15.12
N GLU A 124 -34.36 12.37 15.81
CA GLU A 124 -34.04 13.69 15.25
C GLU A 124 -32.62 14.08 15.68
N VAL A 125 -31.64 13.83 14.82
CA VAL A 125 -30.23 14.01 15.15
C VAL A 125 -29.68 15.30 14.57
N ARG A 126 -29.07 16.14 15.40
CA ARG A 126 -28.31 17.30 14.94
C ARG A 126 -26.93 16.87 14.48
N VAL A 127 -26.56 17.28 13.28
CA VAL A 127 -25.28 17.01 12.63
C VAL A 127 -24.53 18.32 12.42
N ALA A 128 -23.22 18.27 12.57
CA ALA A 128 -22.31 19.38 12.25
C ALA A 128 -21.33 18.98 11.16
N SER A 129 -21.21 19.84 10.15
CA SER A 129 -20.08 19.85 9.21
C SER A 129 -19.10 20.95 9.63
N VAL A 130 -17.86 20.56 9.95
CA VAL A 130 -16.78 21.49 10.30
C VAL A 130 -15.67 21.34 9.26
N PHE A 131 -15.59 22.30 8.36
CA PHE A 131 -14.65 22.32 7.26
C PHE A 131 -13.56 23.36 7.50
N ARG A 132 -12.33 22.91 7.64
CA ARG A 132 -11.14 23.75 7.87
C ARG A 132 -10.07 23.36 6.87
N PRO A 133 -10.11 23.85 5.64
CA PRO A 133 -9.07 23.59 4.65
C PRO A 133 -7.78 24.36 5.02
N ARG A 134 -6.65 23.69 4.85
CA ARG A 134 -5.31 24.24 5.07
C ARG A 134 -4.34 23.66 4.04
N PRO A 135 -4.43 24.09 2.77
CA PRO A 135 -3.55 23.62 1.71
C PRO A 135 -2.07 23.82 2.04
N GLY A 136 -1.20 23.07 1.35
CA GLY A 136 0.23 23.13 1.60
C GLY A 136 0.62 22.56 2.96
N TYR A 137 0.06 21.40 3.31
CA TYR A 137 0.36 20.71 4.58
C TYR A 137 0.03 21.52 5.84
N GLY A 138 -1.04 22.30 5.79
CA GLY A 138 -1.44 23.13 6.93
C GLY A 138 -0.87 24.55 6.95
N ALA A 139 0.09 24.88 6.10
CA ALA A 139 0.78 26.16 6.10
C ALA A 139 -0.10 27.31 5.56
N THR A 140 -0.98 27.04 4.59
CA THR A 140 -1.72 28.07 3.89
C THR A 140 -3.09 28.33 4.51
N ARG A 141 -3.39 29.59 4.81
CA ARG A 141 -4.75 30.05 5.14
C ARG A 141 -5.42 30.52 3.86
N PRO A 142 -6.35 29.72 3.29
CA PRO A 142 -6.97 30.06 2.02
C PRO A 142 -8.00 31.18 2.16
N ARG A 143 -8.31 31.85 1.05
CA ARG A 143 -9.44 32.75 0.95
C ARG A 143 -10.72 31.96 0.73
N VAL A 144 -11.73 32.18 1.57
CA VAL A 144 -13.05 31.53 1.49
C VAL A 144 -14.07 32.53 0.99
N GLU A 145 -14.76 32.17 -0.08
CA GLU A 145 -15.77 33.00 -0.76
C GLU A 145 -17.09 32.26 -0.88
N ARG A 146 -18.20 32.98 -0.74
CA ARG A 146 -19.52 32.49 -1.17
C ARG A 146 -19.72 32.81 -2.65
N VAL A 147 -20.13 31.82 -3.43
CA VAL A 147 -20.21 31.98 -4.90
C VAL A 147 -21.36 32.91 -5.32
N ALA A 148 -22.53 32.84 -4.66
CA ALA A 148 -23.67 33.73 -4.89
C ALA A 148 -24.66 33.70 -3.71
N ARG A 149 -25.54 34.74 -3.61
CA ARG A 149 -26.66 34.69 -2.67
C ARG A 149 -27.65 33.59 -3.07
N GLY A 150 -28.06 32.77 -2.10
CA GLY A 150 -29.00 31.67 -2.31
C GLY A 150 -28.41 30.36 -2.85
N VAL A 151 -27.11 30.37 -3.18
CA VAL A 151 -26.37 29.16 -3.55
C VAL A 151 -25.57 28.69 -2.35
N HIS A 152 -25.78 27.46 -1.91
CA HIS A 152 -25.08 26.87 -0.77
C HIS A 152 -23.74 26.28 -1.20
N ARG A 153 -22.90 27.13 -1.80
CA ARG A 153 -21.58 26.77 -2.34
C ARG A 153 -20.49 27.70 -1.84
N LEU A 154 -19.41 27.09 -1.34
CA LEU A 154 -18.18 27.82 -0.99
C LEU A 154 -17.08 27.55 -2.01
N ARG A 155 -16.33 28.59 -2.34
CA ARG A 155 -15.05 28.52 -3.03
C ARG A 155 -13.93 28.82 -2.06
N VAL A 156 -12.95 27.94 -1.99
CA VAL A 156 -11.73 28.07 -1.19
C VAL A 156 -10.56 28.20 -2.14
N VAL A 157 -9.85 29.32 -2.11
CA VAL A 157 -8.77 29.62 -3.04
C VAL A 157 -7.43 29.66 -2.31
N ALA A 158 -6.50 28.83 -2.77
CA ALA A 158 -5.10 28.81 -2.38
C ALA A 158 -4.26 28.52 -3.63
N HIS A 159 -3.92 29.58 -4.37
CA HIS A 159 -3.23 29.43 -5.65
C HIS A 159 -2.04 28.47 -5.59
N PRO A 160 -1.88 27.59 -6.62
CA PRO A 160 -2.64 27.49 -7.87
C PRO A 160 -3.98 26.75 -7.75
N ASP A 161 -4.36 26.30 -6.57
CA ASP A 161 -5.50 25.41 -6.31
C ASP A 161 -6.77 26.18 -5.91
N SER A 162 -7.92 25.54 -6.17
CA SER A 162 -9.19 25.91 -5.57
C SER A 162 -9.98 24.67 -5.15
N TYR A 163 -10.74 24.79 -4.07
CA TYR A 163 -11.58 23.73 -3.53
C TYR A 163 -13.01 24.25 -3.44
N TRP A 164 -13.97 23.43 -3.85
CA TRP A 164 -15.37 23.79 -3.95
C TRP A 164 -16.21 22.89 -3.06
N LEU A 165 -16.84 23.48 -2.04
CA LEU A 165 -17.70 22.76 -1.10
C LEU A 165 -19.16 23.06 -1.40
N ASP A 166 -19.90 22.02 -1.82
CA ASP A 166 -21.34 22.01 -1.98
C ASP A 166 -22.03 21.32 -0.81
N GLY A 167 -23.24 21.73 -0.45
CA GLY A 167 -24.02 21.10 0.62
C GLY A 167 -24.79 22.12 1.47
N PRO A 168 -25.05 21.85 2.75
CA PRO A 168 -25.70 22.78 3.66
C PRO A 168 -24.98 24.11 3.75
N GLN A 169 -25.73 25.18 4.11
CA GLN A 169 -25.14 26.50 4.24
C GLN A 169 -24.11 26.57 5.35
N HIS A 170 -22.82 26.70 4.97
CA HIS A 170 -21.73 26.92 5.89
C HIS A 170 -21.54 28.41 6.20
N THR A 171 -21.22 28.70 7.47
CA THR A 171 -20.82 30.02 7.93
C THR A 171 -19.32 30.00 8.23
N ALA A 172 -18.56 30.86 7.54
CA ALA A 172 -17.13 31.02 7.78
C ALA A 172 -16.91 31.98 8.96
N ASN A 173 -15.98 31.60 9.87
CA ASN A 173 -15.47 32.51 10.88
C ASN A 173 -14.21 33.24 10.37
N GLY A 174 -13.77 34.28 11.09
CA GLY A 174 -12.56 35.05 10.73
C GLY A 174 -11.24 34.26 10.73
N ARG A 175 -11.27 32.97 11.14
CA ARG A 175 -10.11 32.07 11.15
C ARG A 175 -10.13 31.06 10.00
N GLY A 176 -11.07 31.20 9.03
CA GLY A 176 -11.20 30.31 7.87
C GLY A 176 -11.72 28.91 8.24
N VAL A 177 -12.50 28.80 9.32
CA VAL A 177 -13.28 27.60 9.64
C VAL A 177 -14.70 27.83 9.18
N CYS A 178 -15.21 26.92 8.36
CA CYS A 178 -16.57 26.93 7.87
C CYS A 178 -17.40 25.87 8.61
N ARG A 179 -18.51 26.27 9.20
CA ARG A 179 -19.40 25.38 9.95
C ARG A 179 -20.83 25.44 9.40
N ALA A 180 -21.44 24.28 9.27
CA ALA A 180 -22.86 24.11 9.06
C ALA A 180 -23.41 23.19 10.14
N ASP A 181 -24.54 23.61 10.76
CA ASP A 181 -25.31 22.77 11.67
C ASP A 181 -26.68 22.52 11.01
N PHE A 182 -27.11 21.27 10.96
CA PHE A 182 -28.38 20.87 10.39
C PHE A 182 -28.93 19.65 11.12
N THR A 183 -30.21 19.37 10.95
CA THR A 183 -30.88 18.27 11.61
C THR A 183 -31.38 17.29 10.57
N VAL A 184 -31.24 15.99 10.83
CA VAL A 184 -31.79 14.93 9.99
C VAL A 184 -32.78 14.09 10.79
N ARG A 185 -33.88 13.71 10.11
CA ARG A 185 -34.95 12.81 10.59
C ARG A 185 -34.93 11.53 9.76
N PRO A 186 -35.63 10.46 10.20
CA PRO A 186 -35.69 9.21 9.45
C PRO A 186 -36.03 9.43 7.97
N GLY A 187 -35.18 8.90 7.08
CA GLY A 187 -35.32 9.03 5.63
C GLY A 187 -34.90 10.38 5.03
N GLN A 188 -34.47 11.34 5.85
CA GLN A 188 -33.88 12.58 5.34
C GLN A 188 -32.38 12.34 5.03
N ILE A 189 -31.97 12.85 3.88
CA ILE A 189 -30.61 12.69 3.37
C ILE A 189 -30.05 14.06 2.99
N VAL A 190 -28.77 14.27 3.32
CA VAL A 190 -28.02 15.51 3.02
C VAL A 190 -26.67 15.11 2.42
N ALA A 191 -26.42 15.51 1.18
CA ALA A 191 -25.13 15.31 0.53
C ALA A 191 -24.24 16.54 0.67
N LEU A 192 -22.95 16.28 0.88
CA LEU A 192 -21.87 17.27 0.86
C LEU A 192 -20.79 16.80 -0.11
N THR A 193 -20.31 17.69 -0.97
CA THR A 193 -19.27 17.36 -1.95
C THR A 193 -18.13 18.37 -1.85
N LEU A 194 -16.91 17.89 -1.76
CA LEU A 194 -15.68 18.66 -1.92
C LEU A 194 -15.04 18.29 -3.25
N ALA A 195 -14.89 19.26 -4.16
CA ALA A 195 -14.19 19.08 -5.43
C ALA A 195 -12.95 19.98 -5.49
N TRP A 196 -11.86 19.47 -6.03
CA TRP A 196 -10.68 20.26 -6.37
C TRP A 196 -10.76 20.73 -7.84
N ALA A 197 -10.21 21.89 -8.13
CA ALA A 197 -9.92 22.35 -9.50
C ALA A 197 -8.78 23.35 -9.51
N PRO A 198 -8.03 23.51 -10.60
CA PRO A 198 -7.11 24.62 -10.75
C PRO A 198 -7.84 25.96 -10.54
N SER A 199 -7.23 26.91 -9.81
CA SER A 199 -7.91 28.14 -9.40
C SER A 199 -8.33 29.06 -10.57
N HIS A 200 -7.75 28.86 -11.74
CA HIS A 200 -8.06 29.59 -12.99
C HIS A 200 -9.10 28.88 -13.86
N HIS A 201 -9.52 27.67 -13.47
CA HIS A 201 -10.57 26.93 -14.18
C HIS A 201 -11.97 27.36 -13.73
N PRO A 202 -13.00 27.10 -14.56
CA PRO A 202 -14.40 27.26 -14.16
C PRO A 202 -14.73 26.42 -12.93
N ALA A 203 -15.82 26.78 -12.26
CA ALA A 203 -16.33 25.99 -11.14
C ALA A 203 -16.70 24.57 -11.60
N PRO A 204 -16.24 23.50 -10.89
CA PRO A 204 -16.70 22.16 -11.16
C PRO A 204 -18.22 22.05 -11.07
N VAL A 205 -18.82 21.21 -11.92
CA VAL A 205 -20.26 20.93 -11.83
C VAL A 205 -20.51 20.03 -10.62
N PRO A 206 -21.46 20.36 -9.71
CA PRO A 206 -21.81 19.48 -8.63
C PRO A 206 -22.33 18.14 -9.18
N PRO A 207 -21.85 16.99 -8.67
CA PRO A 207 -22.32 15.69 -9.11
C PRO A 207 -23.69 15.37 -8.49
N ASP A 208 -24.40 14.42 -9.08
CA ASP A 208 -25.44 13.69 -8.36
C ASP A 208 -24.79 12.67 -7.43
N ALA A 209 -24.79 12.96 -6.14
CA ALA A 209 -24.10 12.18 -5.13
C ALA A 209 -24.56 10.71 -5.06
N PHE A 210 -25.81 10.42 -5.42
CA PHE A 210 -26.35 9.05 -5.39
C PHE A 210 -25.90 8.25 -6.61
N SER A 211 -26.00 8.84 -7.79
CA SER A 211 -25.47 8.22 -9.01
C SER A 211 -23.96 7.92 -8.89
N GLU A 212 -23.19 8.85 -8.29
CA GLU A 212 -21.76 8.64 -8.04
C GLU A 212 -21.51 7.55 -6.99
N LEU A 213 -22.35 7.43 -5.96
CA LEU A 213 -22.26 6.37 -4.96
C LEU A 213 -22.46 4.99 -5.59
N ASP A 214 -23.57 4.82 -6.32
CA ASP A 214 -23.93 3.55 -6.96
C ASP A 214 -22.84 3.13 -7.94
N ALA A 215 -22.42 4.03 -8.80
CA ALA A 215 -21.40 3.77 -9.80
C ALA A 215 -20.00 3.49 -9.16
N THR A 216 -19.66 4.16 -8.06
CA THR A 216 -18.40 3.90 -7.33
C THR A 216 -18.44 2.53 -6.65
N ALA A 217 -19.55 2.16 -6.01
CA ALA A 217 -19.71 0.85 -5.41
C ALA A 217 -19.63 -0.26 -6.47
N GLU A 218 -20.32 -0.07 -7.60
CA GLU A 218 -20.28 -1.01 -8.73
C GLU A 218 -18.87 -1.18 -9.31
N PHE A 219 -18.13 -0.10 -9.50
CA PHE A 219 -16.72 -0.15 -9.96
C PHE A 219 -15.86 -1.07 -9.07
N TRP A 220 -15.92 -0.87 -7.76
CA TRP A 220 -15.13 -1.66 -6.83
C TRP A 220 -15.58 -3.12 -6.77
N GLU A 221 -16.90 -3.37 -6.76
CA GLU A 221 -17.45 -4.74 -6.75
C GLU A 221 -17.11 -5.50 -8.03
N GLN A 222 -17.23 -4.87 -9.20
CA GLN A 222 -16.86 -5.47 -10.49
C GLN A 222 -15.37 -5.80 -10.53
N TRP A 223 -14.52 -4.87 -10.08
CA TRP A 223 -13.08 -5.13 -10.00
C TRP A 223 -12.77 -6.28 -9.04
N ALA A 224 -13.32 -6.27 -7.83
CA ALA A 224 -13.11 -7.33 -6.83
C ALA A 224 -13.61 -8.70 -7.28
N ALA A 225 -14.68 -8.74 -8.10
CA ALA A 225 -15.21 -9.99 -8.67
C ALA A 225 -14.20 -10.70 -9.59
N GLY A 226 -13.24 -9.96 -10.18
CA GLY A 226 -12.12 -10.50 -10.96
C GLY A 226 -11.13 -11.35 -10.13
N CYS A 227 -11.15 -11.26 -8.81
CA CYS A 227 -10.24 -12.02 -7.95
C CYS A 227 -10.45 -13.53 -8.08
N THR A 228 -9.43 -14.24 -8.57
CA THR A 228 -9.47 -15.70 -8.80
C THR A 228 -9.17 -16.52 -7.56
N TYR A 229 -8.68 -15.93 -6.48
CA TYR A 229 -8.37 -16.63 -5.24
C TYR A 229 -9.63 -17.25 -4.61
N ARG A 230 -9.55 -18.54 -4.25
CA ARG A 230 -10.65 -19.31 -3.64
C ARG A 230 -10.22 -20.03 -2.34
N GLY A 231 -9.05 -19.68 -1.82
CA GLY A 231 -8.49 -20.28 -0.61
C GLY A 231 -9.12 -19.74 0.69
N PRO A 232 -8.61 -20.20 1.85
CA PRO A 232 -9.00 -19.67 3.16
C PRO A 232 -8.78 -18.16 3.28
N ASN A 233 -9.54 -17.53 4.18
CA ASN A 233 -9.41 -16.08 4.47
C ASN A 233 -9.59 -15.17 3.23
N ARG A 234 -10.43 -15.59 2.27
CA ARG A 234 -10.66 -14.86 1.01
C ARG A 234 -11.06 -13.39 1.24
N GLU A 235 -11.84 -13.11 2.28
CA GLU A 235 -12.24 -11.74 2.63
C GLU A 235 -11.01 -10.85 2.88
N ALA A 236 -10.05 -11.34 3.68
CA ALA A 236 -8.82 -10.61 3.97
C ALA A 236 -7.98 -10.38 2.71
N VAL A 237 -7.89 -11.38 1.83
CA VAL A 237 -7.17 -11.29 0.55
C VAL A 237 -7.83 -10.27 -0.38
N VAL A 238 -9.16 -10.30 -0.51
CA VAL A 238 -9.90 -9.32 -1.34
C VAL A 238 -9.77 -7.92 -0.77
N ARG A 239 -9.85 -7.73 0.55
CA ARG A 239 -9.62 -6.42 1.19
C ARG A 239 -8.20 -5.90 0.93
N SER A 240 -7.19 -6.76 1.03
CA SER A 240 -5.82 -6.37 0.67
C SER A 240 -5.68 -6.03 -0.81
N ALA A 241 -6.28 -6.81 -1.70
CA ALA A 241 -6.28 -6.52 -3.13
C ALA A 241 -6.95 -5.15 -3.45
N LEU A 242 -8.09 -4.84 -2.81
CA LEU A 242 -8.75 -3.54 -2.95
C LEU A 242 -7.88 -2.39 -2.45
N THR A 243 -7.17 -2.59 -1.34
CA THR A 243 -6.22 -1.60 -0.81
C THR A 243 -5.07 -1.39 -1.79
N LEU A 244 -4.49 -2.46 -2.34
CA LEU A 244 -3.44 -2.38 -3.37
C LEU A 244 -3.96 -1.67 -4.63
N LYS A 245 -5.17 -2.01 -5.09
CA LYS A 245 -5.80 -1.34 -6.25
C LYS A 245 -5.97 0.15 -6.01
N ALA A 246 -6.35 0.55 -4.79
CA ALA A 246 -6.49 1.96 -4.44
C ALA A 246 -5.18 2.75 -4.57
N LEU A 247 -4.02 2.08 -4.45
CA LEU A 247 -2.69 2.67 -4.60
C LEU A 247 -2.18 2.62 -6.06
N CYS A 248 -2.86 1.89 -6.96
CA CYS A 248 -2.51 1.80 -8.38
C CYS A 248 -3.11 2.97 -9.15
N HIS A 249 -2.28 3.89 -9.63
CA HIS A 249 -2.73 5.00 -10.45
C HIS A 249 -3.13 4.51 -11.88
N PRO A 250 -4.17 5.09 -12.51
CA PRO A 250 -4.59 4.69 -13.86
C PRO A 250 -3.47 4.82 -14.92
N GLY A 251 -2.49 5.70 -14.70
CA GLY A 251 -1.28 5.80 -15.53
C GLY A 251 -0.27 4.67 -15.34
N GLY A 252 -0.49 3.74 -14.39
CA GLY A 252 0.35 2.57 -14.16
C GLY A 252 1.30 2.65 -12.95
N GLY A 253 1.61 3.84 -12.43
CA GLY A 253 2.41 3.98 -11.22
C GLY A 253 1.67 3.44 -9.98
N VAL A 254 2.39 2.83 -9.04
CA VAL A 254 1.84 2.30 -7.78
C VAL A 254 2.57 2.94 -6.62
N VAL A 255 1.88 3.73 -5.80
CA VAL A 255 2.48 4.37 -4.63
C VAL A 255 2.61 3.40 -3.45
N ALA A 256 3.66 3.54 -2.63
CA ALA A 256 3.90 2.64 -1.50
C ALA A 256 2.85 2.82 -0.39
N ALA A 257 2.43 4.06 -0.13
CA ALA A 257 1.31 4.40 0.77
C ALA A 257 0.75 5.79 0.41
N PRO A 258 -0.48 6.13 0.83
CA PRO A 258 -1.07 7.46 0.55
C PRO A 258 -0.67 8.52 1.58
N THR A 259 0.23 8.20 2.52
CA THR A 259 0.64 9.08 3.62
C THR A 259 2.12 9.39 3.59
N THR A 260 2.50 10.43 4.30
CA THR A 260 3.89 10.72 4.66
C THR A 260 4.05 10.77 6.16
N SER A 261 5.26 10.49 6.62
CA SER A 261 5.78 10.80 7.96
C SER A 261 4.95 10.27 9.13
N LEU A 262 4.21 9.19 8.92
CA LEU A 262 3.74 8.37 10.03
C LEU A 262 4.93 7.57 10.56
N PRO A 263 5.17 7.58 11.89
CA PRO A 263 6.43 7.11 12.45
C PRO A 263 6.53 5.59 12.56
N GLU A 264 7.70 5.04 12.28
CA GLU A 264 8.10 3.66 12.61
C GLU A 264 8.38 3.52 14.12
N GLN A 265 8.65 4.66 14.79
CA GLN A 265 8.79 4.77 16.25
C GLN A 265 8.12 6.03 16.74
N LEU A 266 7.16 5.90 17.68
CA LEU A 266 6.48 7.07 18.27
C LEU A 266 7.48 8.00 18.95
N GLY A 267 7.45 9.29 18.59
CA GLY A 267 8.38 10.30 19.05
C GLY A 267 9.79 10.20 18.42
N GLY A 268 10.00 9.29 17.46
CA GLY A 268 11.27 9.06 16.79
C GLY A 268 11.44 9.85 15.49
N GLU A 269 12.58 9.59 14.81
CA GLU A 269 13.01 10.29 13.60
C GLU A 269 12.76 9.53 12.30
N ARG A 270 12.29 8.28 12.37
CA ARG A 270 12.02 7.40 11.23
C ARG A 270 10.65 7.70 10.65
N ASN A 271 10.57 8.79 9.88
CA ASN A 271 9.34 9.36 9.34
C ASN A 271 9.55 9.70 7.88
N TRP A 272 9.03 8.88 6.94
CA TRP A 272 9.36 8.97 5.51
C TRP A 272 8.13 9.27 4.66
N ASP A 273 8.35 9.84 3.47
CA ASP A 273 7.27 10.09 2.51
C ASP A 273 7.10 8.90 1.56
N TYR A 274 5.97 8.21 1.64
CA TYR A 274 5.65 7.00 0.87
C TYR A 274 4.66 7.22 -0.27
N ARG A 275 4.34 8.47 -0.60
CA ARG A 275 3.36 8.82 -1.63
C ARG A 275 3.93 8.74 -3.05
N TYR A 276 5.04 8.05 -3.23
CA TYR A 276 5.78 7.87 -4.49
C TYR A 276 5.80 6.42 -4.93
N VAL A 277 6.30 6.18 -6.13
CA VAL A 277 6.39 4.88 -6.77
C VAL A 277 7.79 4.32 -6.58
N TRP A 278 7.96 3.39 -5.64
CA TRP A 278 9.12 2.52 -5.59
C TRP A 278 9.00 1.45 -6.66
N LEU A 279 10.03 1.23 -7.46
CA LEU A 279 10.02 0.19 -8.49
C LEU A 279 9.85 -1.19 -7.86
N ARG A 280 10.52 -1.47 -6.73
CA ARG A 280 10.38 -2.70 -5.94
C ARG A 280 8.94 -2.90 -5.46
N ASP A 281 8.38 -1.93 -4.73
CA ASP A 281 7.03 -2.03 -4.15
C ASP A 281 5.96 -2.18 -5.22
N SER A 282 6.11 -1.44 -6.32
CA SER A 282 5.20 -1.54 -7.47
C SER A 282 5.28 -2.91 -8.13
N ALA A 283 6.48 -3.45 -8.35
CA ALA A 283 6.68 -4.78 -8.92
C ALA A 283 6.03 -5.86 -8.04
N LEU A 284 6.30 -5.84 -6.73
CA LEU A 284 5.74 -6.81 -5.78
C LEU A 284 4.22 -6.70 -5.67
N THR A 285 3.67 -5.48 -5.67
CA THR A 285 2.22 -5.24 -5.71
C THR A 285 1.60 -5.85 -6.96
N ILE A 286 2.18 -5.60 -8.13
CA ILE A 286 1.70 -6.14 -9.40
C ILE A 286 1.84 -7.66 -9.44
N ALA A 287 2.93 -8.22 -8.89
CA ALA A 287 3.09 -9.67 -8.78
C ALA A 287 1.97 -10.31 -7.94
N ALA A 288 1.59 -9.70 -6.81
CA ALA A 288 0.47 -10.16 -6.00
C ALA A 288 -0.87 -10.06 -6.77
N LEU A 289 -1.13 -8.95 -7.45
CA LEU A 289 -2.33 -8.75 -8.25
C LEU A 289 -2.40 -9.75 -9.42
N LEU A 290 -1.29 -10.07 -10.08
CA LEU A 290 -1.21 -11.11 -11.13
C LEU A 290 -1.61 -12.48 -10.59
N ARG A 291 -1.11 -12.87 -9.41
CA ARG A 291 -1.47 -14.15 -8.76
C ARG A 291 -2.94 -14.20 -8.36
N LEU A 292 -3.56 -13.05 -8.15
CA LEU A 292 -4.99 -12.92 -7.87
C LEU A 292 -5.86 -12.81 -9.13
N GLY A 293 -5.26 -12.75 -10.35
CA GLY A 293 -5.96 -12.73 -11.63
C GLY A 293 -6.15 -11.37 -12.27
N PHE A 294 -5.55 -10.30 -11.73
CA PHE A 294 -5.73 -8.93 -12.22
C PHE A 294 -4.69 -8.56 -13.29
N LEU A 295 -4.96 -8.96 -14.55
CA LEU A 295 -4.05 -8.76 -15.68
C LEU A 295 -4.00 -7.30 -16.20
N ASP A 296 -5.10 -6.56 -16.09
CA ASP A 296 -5.20 -5.21 -16.63
C ASP A 296 -4.32 -4.22 -15.85
N ASP A 297 -4.24 -4.36 -14.53
CA ASP A 297 -3.36 -3.56 -13.69
C ASP A 297 -1.89 -3.80 -14.06
N ALA A 298 -1.52 -5.06 -14.29
CA ALA A 298 -0.17 -5.42 -14.71
C ALA A 298 0.16 -4.88 -16.13
N ARG A 299 -0.82 -4.82 -17.04
CA ARG A 299 -0.64 -4.24 -18.37
C ARG A 299 -0.37 -2.73 -18.27
N GLN A 300 -1.12 -2.00 -17.44
CA GLN A 300 -0.94 -0.57 -17.22
C GLN A 300 0.44 -0.28 -16.59
N TRP A 301 0.80 -1.02 -15.55
CA TRP A 301 2.11 -0.90 -14.90
C TRP A 301 3.26 -1.19 -15.87
N ARG A 302 3.16 -2.23 -16.69
CA ARG A 302 4.17 -2.57 -17.71
C ARG A 302 4.37 -1.43 -18.71
N THR A 303 3.30 -0.77 -19.13
CA THR A 303 3.39 0.39 -20.03
C THR A 303 4.11 1.54 -19.33
N TRP A 304 3.69 1.89 -18.12
CA TRP A 304 4.32 2.93 -17.30
C TRP A 304 5.82 2.65 -17.08
N LEU A 305 6.17 1.42 -16.78
CA LEU A 305 7.57 1.00 -16.56
C LEU A 305 8.44 1.27 -17.79
N VAL A 306 7.98 0.86 -18.97
CA VAL A 306 8.71 1.04 -20.25
C VAL A 306 8.84 2.52 -20.60
N ASP A 307 7.81 3.32 -20.34
CA ASP A 307 7.78 4.74 -20.66
C ASP A 307 8.61 5.59 -19.67
N THR A 308 8.80 5.11 -18.44
CA THR A 308 9.42 5.85 -17.34
C THR A 308 10.88 5.49 -17.12
N VAL A 309 11.21 4.20 -17.09
CA VAL A 309 12.52 3.74 -16.67
C VAL A 309 13.58 3.93 -17.75
N ASN A 310 14.60 4.72 -17.42
CA ASN A 310 15.81 4.82 -18.21
C ASN A 310 16.87 3.84 -17.65
N PRO A 311 17.28 2.78 -18.40
CA PRO A 311 18.25 1.80 -17.92
C PRO A 311 19.60 2.40 -17.53
N GLU A 312 20.04 3.49 -18.18
CA GLU A 312 21.34 4.14 -17.89
C GLU A 312 21.31 4.95 -16.58
N ARG A 313 20.11 5.31 -16.11
CA ARG A 313 19.89 6.13 -14.91
C ARG A 313 18.72 5.57 -14.08
N LEU A 314 18.77 4.27 -13.80
CA LEU A 314 17.76 3.62 -12.98
C LEU A 314 17.77 4.25 -11.58
N GLN A 315 16.64 4.83 -11.19
CA GLN A 315 16.38 5.28 -9.82
C GLN A 315 15.42 4.29 -9.14
N PRO A 316 15.54 4.08 -7.85
CA PRO A 316 14.61 3.19 -7.14
C PRO A 316 13.20 3.78 -6.99
N ILE A 317 13.06 5.12 -7.04
CA ILE A 317 11.82 5.84 -6.74
C ILE A 317 11.51 6.88 -7.82
N TYR A 318 10.23 7.01 -8.17
CA TYR A 318 9.70 8.00 -9.11
C TYR A 318 8.41 8.63 -8.59
N ARG A 319 8.02 9.78 -9.12
CA ARG A 319 6.65 10.28 -9.00
C ARG A 319 5.68 9.42 -9.79
N VAL A 320 4.39 9.54 -9.50
CA VAL A 320 3.34 8.80 -10.22
C VAL A 320 3.37 9.08 -11.74
N ASN A 321 3.71 10.29 -12.13
CA ASN A 321 3.83 10.72 -13.54
C ASN A 321 5.17 10.33 -14.20
N GLY A 322 6.06 9.62 -13.49
CA GLY A 322 7.38 9.20 -13.97
C GLY A 322 8.49 10.23 -13.77
N ASP A 323 8.21 11.38 -13.13
CA ASP A 323 9.24 12.37 -12.81
C ASP A 323 10.20 11.82 -11.74
N ALA A 324 11.47 12.10 -11.90
CA ALA A 324 12.56 11.63 -11.06
C ALA A 324 12.99 12.62 -9.96
N ASP A 325 12.41 13.83 -9.93
CA ASP A 325 12.72 14.88 -8.96
C ASP A 325 11.94 14.64 -7.65
N LEU A 326 12.67 14.22 -6.62
CA LEU A 326 12.13 13.79 -5.32
C LEU A 326 12.91 14.38 -4.14
N ASP A 327 13.41 15.61 -4.28
CA ASP A 327 14.15 16.29 -3.22
C ASP A 327 13.48 16.17 -1.85
N GLU A 328 14.20 15.58 -0.89
CA GLU A 328 13.71 15.44 0.49
C GLU A 328 13.78 16.77 1.22
N GLN A 329 12.66 17.20 1.77
CA GLN A 329 12.51 18.46 2.51
C GLN A 329 11.81 18.20 3.85
N THR A 330 12.07 19.06 4.85
CA THR A 330 11.40 19.01 6.15
C THR A 330 10.31 20.08 6.24
N LEU A 331 9.22 19.76 6.94
CA LEU A 331 8.10 20.66 7.22
C LEU A 331 8.10 21.04 8.70
N ASP A 332 8.97 21.97 9.09
CA ASP A 332 9.22 22.35 10.48
C ASP A 332 8.01 22.94 11.21
N HIS A 333 6.98 23.39 10.47
CA HIS A 333 5.73 23.91 11.03
C HIS A 333 4.77 22.83 11.52
N LEU A 334 5.01 21.55 11.16
CA LEU A 334 4.22 20.42 11.62
C LEU A 334 4.92 19.74 12.81
N PRO A 335 4.20 19.47 13.91
CA PRO A 335 4.78 18.78 15.07
C PRO A 335 5.02 17.29 14.84
N GLY A 336 4.52 16.74 13.75
CA GLY A 336 4.52 15.30 13.46
C GLY A 336 3.44 14.53 14.24
N TYR A 337 3.16 13.31 13.81
CA TYR A 337 2.22 12.42 14.48
C TYR A 337 2.78 12.04 15.86
N ASP A 338 1.99 12.33 16.90
CA ASP A 338 2.38 12.10 18.30
C ASP A 338 3.77 12.68 18.67
N GLY A 339 4.10 13.84 18.07
CA GLY A 339 5.37 14.52 18.29
C GLY A 339 6.58 13.92 17.55
N SER A 340 6.36 13.02 16.61
CA SER A 340 7.41 12.37 15.83
C SER A 340 7.92 13.31 14.73
N GLN A 341 9.18 13.70 14.83
CA GLN A 341 9.83 14.65 13.92
C GLN A 341 11.13 14.06 13.35
N PRO A 342 11.57 14.57 12.19
CA PRO A 342 10.95 15.60 11.34
C PRO A 342 9.78 15.06 10.51
N VAL A 343 8.87 15.95 10.08
CA VAL A 343 7.91 15.65 9.01
C VAL A 343 8.61 15.91 7.68
N ARG A 344 8.59 14.91 6.77
CA ARG A 344 9.28 14.97 5.48
C ARG A 344 8.32 14.93 4.31
N ILE A 345 8.73 15.56 3.22
CA ILE A 345 8.18 15.39 1.87
C ILE A 345 9.34 15.17 0.90
N GLY A 346 9.09 14.44 -0.20
CA GLY A 346 10.20 13.90 -0.99
C GLY A 346 10.87 12.72 -0.30
N ASN A 347 11.84 12.09 -0.94
CA ASN A 347 12.56 10.97 -0.33
C ASN A 347 13.98 10.85 -0.88
N GLY A 348 14.98 11.00 0.01
CA GLY A 348 16.40 10.94 -0.34
C GLY A 348 16.90 9.55 -0.77
N ALA A 349 16.09 8.50 -0.62
CA ALA A 349 16.45 7.19 -1.17
C ALA A 349 16.36 7.14 -2.71
N ALA A 350 15.80 8.17 -3.37
CA ALA A 350 15.76 8.27 -4.82
C ALA A 350 17.15 8.27 -5.48
N ASP A 351 18.17 8.76 -4.78
CA ASP A 351 19.55 8.82 -5.28
C ASP A 351 20.39 7.58 -4.93
N GLN A 352 19.82 6.57 -4.25
CA GLN A 352 20.52 5.38 -3.82
C GLN A 352 20.74 4.38 -4.94
N LEU A 353 21.80 3.57 -4.83
CA LEU A 353 21.96 2.35 -5.61
C LEU A 353 21.27 1.19 -4.90
N GLN A 354 20.22 0.67 -5.47
CA GLN A 354 19.49 -0.50 -4.97
C GLN A 354 19.53 -1.60 -6.03
N LEU A 355 20.39 -2.59 -5.84
CA LEU A 355 20.60 -3.66 -6.82
C LEU A 355 19.50 -4.72 -6.83
N ASP A 356 18.66 -4.78 -5.79
CA ASP A 356 17.50 -5.67 -5.73
C ASP A 356 16.43 -5.28 -6.76
N VAL A 357 16.28 -4.01 -7.07
CA VAL A 357 15.27 -3.49 -8.02
C VAL A 357 15.33 -4.18 -9.39
N TYR A 358 16.53 -4.48 -9.89
CA TYR A 358 16.69 -5.19 -11.17
C TYR A 358 15.98 -6.56 -11.17
N GLY A 359 16.10 -7.29 -10.04
CA GLY A 359 15.49 -8.59 -9.86
C GLY A 359 13.98 -8.53 -9.72
N GLU A 360 13.47 -7.55 -8.96
CA GLU A 360 12.02 -7.37 -8.75
C GLU A 360 11.30 -7.07 -10.07
N LEU A 361 11.88 -6.21 -10.91
CA LEU A 361 11.32 -5.90 -12.22
C LEU A 361 11.30 -7.14 -13.13
N ALA A 362 12.42 -7.86 -13.21
CA ALA A 362 12.53 -9.02 -14.08
C ALA A 362 11.62 -10.17 -13.63
N ASP A 363 11.49 -10.43 -12.31
CA ASP A 363 10.61 -11.46 -11.77
C ASP A 363 9.14 -11.17 -12.07
N THR A 364 8.73 -9.92 -11.88
CA THR A 364 7.36 -9.49 -12.15
C THR A 364 7.01 -9.51 -13.64
N LEU A 365 7.94 -9.13 -14.53
CA LEU A 365 7.73 -9.19 -15.97
C LEU A 365 7.64 -10.63 -16.48
N LEU A 366 8.44 -11.57 -15.92
CA LEU A 366 8.31 -13.00 -16.23
C LEU A 366 6.96 -13.54 -15.75
N LEU A 367 6.57 -13.21 -14.51
CA LEU A 367 5.28 -13.62 -13.96
C LEU A 367 4.11 -13.07 -14.78
N ALA A 368 4.22 -11.85 -15.30
CA ALA A 368 3.19 -11.25 -16.14
C ALA A 368 2.98 -12.05 -17.45
N GLU A 369 4.06 -12.51 -18.10
CA GLU A 369 3.92 -13.39 -19.26
C GLU A 369 3.37 -14.78 -18.87
N ASP A 370 3.84 -15.35 -17.75
CA ASP A 370 3.36 -16.63 -17.25
C ASP A 370 1.86 -16.57 -16.91
N ALA A 371 1.37 -15.40 -16.47
CA ALA A 371 -0.04 -15.14 -16.21
C ALA A 371 -0.87 -14.85 -17.48
N GLY A 372 -0.25 -14.78 -18.65
CA GLY A 372 -0.94 -14.62 -19.93
C GLY A 372 -0.88 -13.22 -20.58
N LEU A 373 -0.09 -12.28 -20.06
CA LEU A 373 0.19 -11.07 -20.80
C LEU A 373 1.01 -11.40 -22.06
N PRO A 374 0.69 -10.81 -23.21
CA PRO A 374 1.46 -11.05 -24.43
C PRO A 374 2.89 -10.54 -24.29
N PRO A 375 3.87 -11.19 -24.97
CA PRO A 375 5.24 -10.71 -25.07
C PRO A 375 5.31 -9.26 -25.52
N SER A 376 6.30 -8.50 -25.01
CA SER A 376 6.52 -7.10 -25.37
C SER A 376 7.99 -6.88 -25.80
N PRO A 377 8.24 -6.56 -27.06
CA PRO A 377 9.59 -6.23 -27.52
C PRO A 377 10.25 -5.09 -26.75
N GLN A 378 9.44 -4.13 -26.27
CA GLN A 378 9.93 -3.01 -25.46
C GLN A 378 10.40 -3.49 -24.08
N CYS A 379 9.67 -4.42 -23.46
CA CYS A 379 10.10 -5.03 -22.20
C CYS A 379 11.36 -5.90 -22.40
N ASP A 380 11.43 -6.66 -23.47
CA ASP A 380 12.62 -7.46 -23.79
C ASP A 380 13.86 -6.56 -23.97
N ALA A 381 13.72 -5.42 -24.65
CA ALA A 381 14.77 -4.42 -24.81
C ALA A 381 15.16 -3.76 -23.47
N LEU A 382 14.18 -3.40 -22.65
CA LEU A 382 14.41 -2.84 -21.31
C LEU A 382 15.18 -3.83 -20.43
N LEU A 383 14.72 -5.09 -20.35
CA LEU A 383 15.37 -6.12 -19.53
C LEU A 383 16.80 -6.41 -20.00
N LEU A 384 17.03 -6.44 -21.32
CA LEU A 384 18.37 -6.64 -21.85
C LEU A 384 19.30 -5.47 -21.47
N ALA A 385 18.83 -4.23 -21.63
CA ALA A 385 19.60 -3.04 -21.25
C ALA A 385 19.88 -3.00 -19.73
N LEU A 386 18.89 -3.35 -18.90
CA LEU A 386 19.08 -3.46 -17.43
C LEU A 386 20.09 -4.56 -17.09
N ALA A 387 20.04 -5.72 -17.75
CA ALA A 387 21.02 -6.79 -17.56
C ALA A 387 22.43 -6.38 -17.97
N GLU A 388 22.59 -5.55 -19.01
CA GLU A 388 23.87 -4.99 -19.45
C GLU A 388 24.45 -3.99 -18.43
N GLN A 389 23.63 -3.14 -17.84
CA GLN A 389 24.03 -2.27 -16.73
C GLN A 389 24.39 -3.08 -15.50
N LEU A 390 23.59 -4.10 -15.19
CA LEU A 390 23.83 -4.96 -14.04
C LEU A 390 25.15 -5.74 -14.16
N GLU A 391 25.51 -6.25 -15.33
CA GLU A 391 26.78 -6.94 -15.60
C GLU A 391 28.00 -6.08 -15.19
N GLN A 392 27.90 -4.76 -15.31
CA GLN A 392 28.96 -3.82 -14.91
C GLN A 392 28.96 -3.49 -13.43
N ARG A 393 27.78 -3.56 -12.77
CA ARG A 393 27.57 -3.00 -11.43
C ARG A 393 27.24 -4.01 -10.33
N TRP A 394 26.88 -5.25 -10.66
CA TRP A 394 26.43 -6.23 -9.66
C TRP A 394 27.44 -6.48 -8.53
N HIS A 395 28.71 -6.23 -8.78
CA HIS A 395 29.81 -6.38 -7.82
C HIS A 395 30.00 -5.15 -6.91
N GLU A 396 29.30 -4.03 -7.14
CA GLU A 396 29.32 -2.84 -6.28
C GLU A 396 28.58 -3.09 -4.98
N PRO A 397 28.95 -2.43 -3.86
CA PRO A 397 28.10 -2.34 -2.68
C PRO A 397 26.90 -1.46 -2.98
N ASP A 398 25.80 -1.68 -2.26
CA ASP A 398 24.54 -0.94 -2.43
C ASP A 398 23.90 -0.61 -1.06
N GLU A 399 22.78 0.11 -1.06
CA GLU A 399 22.02 0.44 0.14
C GLU A 399 20.97 -0.63 0.51
N GLY A 400 20.73 -1.59 -0.38
CA GLY A 400 19.87 -2.76 -0.17
C GLY A 400 18.39 -2.45 -0.05
N ILE A 401 17.60 -3.49 0.20
CA ILE A 401 16.13 -3.42 0.29
C ILE A 401 15.63 -2.46 1.40
N TRP A 402 16.43 -2.26 2.45
CA TRP A 402 16.07 -1.42 3.59
C TRP A 402 16.49 0.05 3.45
N GLU A 403 17.08 0.43 2.30
CA GLU A 403 17.41 1.83 1.98
C GLU A 403 18.28 2.49 3.06
N ILE A 404 19.30 1.75 3.52
CA ILE A 404 20.11 2.20 4.65
C ILE A 404 20.71 3.60 4.40
N ARG A 405 20.73 4.43 5.45
CA ARG A 405 21.40 5.74 5.44
C ARG A 405 22.86 5.65 5.90
N GLY A 406 23.32 4.44 6.23
CA GLY A 406 24.70 4.12 6.56
C GLY A 406 25.56 3.83 5.31
N PRO A 407 26.81 3.37 5.49
CA PRO A 407 27.67 3.01 4.37
C PRO A 407 27.11 1.83 3.56
N ALA A 408 27.13 1.95 2.22
CA ALA A 408 26.76 0.88 1.31
C ALA A 408 27.53 -0.42 1.59
N ARG A 409 26.87 -1.57 1.43
CA ARG A 409 27.41 -2.91 1.72
C ARG A 409 27.09 -3.88 0.59
N HIS A 410 27.83 -5.01 0.55
CA HIS A 410 27.45 -6.12 -0.32
C HIS A 410 26.34 -6.95 0.36
N PHE A 411 25.10 -6.48 0.29
CA PHE A 411 23.96 -7.19 0.86
C PHE A 411 23.71 -8.49 0.11
N THR A 412 23.59 -9.61 0.85
CA THR A 412 23.36 -10.93 0.26
C THR A 412 22.07 -10.96 -0.54
N HIS A 413 20.99 -10.35 -0.01
CA HIS A 413 19.72 -10.25 -0.72
C HIS A 413 19.86 -9.51 -2.06
N SER A 414 20.51 -8.34 -2.08
CA SER A 414 20.75 -7.60 -3.32
C SER A 414 21.47 -8.43 -4.36
N LYS A 415 22.49 -9.21 -3.96
CA LYS A 415 23.22 -10.08 -4.89
C LYS A 415 22.37 -11.27 -5.37
N VAL A 416 21.51 -11.82 -4.51
CA VAL A 416 20.50 -12.80 -4.94
C VAL A 416 19.57 -12.20 -5.98
N MET A 417 19.11 -10.97 -5.77
CA MET A 417 18.22 -10.31 -6.73
C MET A 417 18.92 -9.93 -8.04
N CYS A 418 20.24 -9.67 -8.03
CA CYS A 418 21.04 -9.61 -9.26
C CYS A 418 20.98 -10.93 -10.04
N TRP A 419 21.10 -12.07 -9.34
CA TRP A 419 20.93 -13.39 -9.96
C TRP A 419 19.53 -13.56 -10.53
N VAL A 420 18.48 -13.17 -9.77
CA VAL A 420 17.08 -13.21 -10.22
C VAL A 420 16.91 -12.40 -11.52
N ALA A 421 17.45 -11.19 -11.58
CA ALA A 421 17.39 -10.34 -12.77
C ALA A 421 17.90 -11.05 -14.01
N VAL A 422 19.09 -11.65 -13.90
CA VAL A 422 19.72 -12.36 -15.03
C VAL A 422 18.99 -13.66 -15.37
N ASP A 423 18.58 -14.46 -14.38
CA ASP A 423 17.84 -15.70 -14.58
C ASP A 423 16.49 -15.45 -15.29
N ARG A 424 15.72 -14.46 -14.80
CA ARG A 424 14.41 -14.14 -15.37
C ARG A 424 14.52 -13.57 -16.78
N THR A 425 15.48 -12.66 -17.00
CA THR A 425 15.79 -12.12 -18.34
C THR A 425 16.19 -13.23 -19.30
N LEU A 426 17.08 -14.14 -18.89
CA LEU A 426 17.48 -15.28 -19.70
C LEU A 426 16.27 -16.15 -20.08
N ARG A 427 15.44 -16.54 -19.10
CA ARG A 427 14.23 -17.36 -19.31
C ARG A 427 13.22 -16.71 -20.24
N LEU A 428 13.03 -15.39 -20.16
CA LEU A 428 12.18 -14.63 -21.08
C LEU A 428 12.74 -14.63 -22.50
N LEU A 429 14.05 -14.34 -22.67
CA LEU A 429 14.69 -14.25 -23.96
C LEU A 429 14.87 -15.62 -24.63
N GLU A 430 15.00 -16.72 -23.89
CA GLU A 430 14.98 -18.09 -24.41
C GLU A 430 13.65 -18.43 -25.12
N ARG A 431 12.56 -17.78 -24.76
CA ARG A 431 11.25 -17.93 -25.42
C ARG A 431 11.18 -17.18 -26.77
N ARG A 432 12.19 -16.36 -27.11
CA ARG A 432 12.24 -15.52 -28.32
C ARG A 432 13.10 -16.17 -29.38
N THR A 433 12.53 -16.40 -30.54
CA THR A 433 13.28 -16.96 -31.69
C THR A 433 14.29 -16.01 -32.27
N THR A 434 14.20 -14.71 -31.94
CA THR A 434 15.05 -13.63 -32.48
C THR A 434 16.28 -13.37 -31.62
N THR A 435 16.38 -13.92 -30.42
CA THR A 435 17.53 -13.67 -29.54
C THR A 435 18.78 -14.38 -30.04
N ALA A 436 19.87 -13.64 -30.17
CA ALA A 436 21.15 -14.20 -30.62
C ALA A 436 21.71 -15.21 -29.59
N PRO A 437 22.16 -16.40 -29.99
CA PRO A 437 22.73 -17.39 -29.06
C PRO A 437 23.87 -16.86 -28.19
N ALA A 438 24.65 -15.90 -28.71
CA ALA A 438 25.74 -15.26 -27.96
C ALA A 438 25.26 -14.46 -26.76
N VAL A 439 24.08 -13.81 -26.86
CA VAL A 439 23.45 -13.07 -25.75
C VAL A 439 23.00 -14.07 -24.66
N LEU A 440 22.30 -15.14 -25.04
CA LEU A 440 21.88 -16.18 -24.09
C LEU A 440 23.08 -16.81 -23.37
N ALA A 441 24.15 -17.12 -24.11
CA ALA A 441 25.37 -17.69 -23.53
C ALA A 441 26.08 -16.71 -22.56
N ARG A 442 26.04 -15.40 -22.85
CA ARG A 442 26.58 -14.35 -21.96
C ARG A 442 25.79 -14.29 -20.66
N LEU A 443 24.46 -14.19 -20.75
CA LEU A 443 23.58 -14.14 -19.57
C LEU A 443 23.68 -15.43 -18.74
N ALA A 444 23.78 -16.59 -19.37
CA ALA A 444 23.95 -17.86 -18.65
C ALA A 444 25.26 -17.90 -17.84
N ARG A 445 26.36 -17.39 -18.41
CA ARG A 445 27.65 -17.26 -17.66
C ARG A 445 27.55 -16.28 -16.50
N LEU A 446 26.96 -15.11 -16.73
CA LEU A 446 26.78 -14.09 -15.68
C LEU A 446 25.92 -14.65 -14.53
N ARG A 447 24.84 -15.37 -14.85
CA ARG A 447 23.97 -16.03 -13.85
C ARG A 447 24.78 -16.99 -12.97
N GLU A 448 25.62 -17.84 -13.57
CA GLU A 448 26.44 -18.80 -12.84
C GLU A 448 27.53 -18.14 -11.99
N GLU A 449 28.12 -17.05 -12.50
CA GLU A 449 29.11 -16.26 -11.79
C GLU A 449 28.49 -15.64 -10.52
N ILE A 450 27.35 -14.96 -10.64
CA ILE A 450 26.65 -14.36 -9.49
C ILE A 450 26.22 -15.46 -8.49
N HIS A 451 25.67 -16.58 -8.96
CA HIS A 451 25.26 -17.69 -8.10
C HIS A 451 26.43 -18.24 -7.28
N THR A 452 27.57 -18.44 -7.91
CA THR A 452 28.79 -18.95 -7.26
C THR A 452 29.32 -17.96 -6.23
N ASP A 453 29.34 -16.65 -6.56
CA ASP A 453 29.80 -15.59 -5.66
C ASP A 453 28.92 -15.53 -4.40
N VAL A 454 27.59 -15.51 -4.57
CA VAL A 454 26.64 -15.48 -3.44
C VAL A 454 26.77 -16.72 -2.57
N CYS A 455 26.86 -17.91 -3.18
CA CYS A 455 27.02 -19.16 -2.43
C CYS A 455 28.35 -19.23 -1.65
N THR A 456 29.37 -18.51 -2.11
CA THR A 456 30.71 -18.50 -1.50
C THR A 456 30.83 -17.40 -0.44
N ARG A 457 30.40 -16.17 -0.76
CA ARG A 457 30.64 -14.98 0.07
C ARG A 457 29.45 -14.59 0.95
N GLY A 458 28.23 -14.90 0.51
CA GLY A 458 26.99 -14.63 1.27
C GLY A 458 26.69 -15.69 2.31
N PHE A 459 27.29 -16.89 2.18
CA PHE A 459 27.16 -17.99 3.15
C PHE A 459 28.32 -17.99 4.14
N ASN A 460 28.01 -18.02 5.42
CA ASN A 460 29.02 -18.13 6.48
C ASN A 460 29.08 -19.58 6.98
N PRO A 461 30.22 -20.30 6.77
CA PRO A 461 30.35 -21.71 7.17
C PRO A 461 30.41 -21.90 8.69
N GLU A 462 30.79 -20.88 9.48
CA GLU A 462 30.87 -20.96 10.93
C GLU A 462 29.46 -20.94 11.56
N THR A 463 28.55 -20.09 11.05
CA THR A 463 27.15 -20.05 11.49
C THR A 463 26.31 -21.10 10.77
N GLY A 464 26.73 -21.53 9.59
CA GLY A 464 26.02 -22.44 8.72
C GLY A 464 24.79 -21.81 8.05
N THR A 465 24.77 -20.48 7.91
CA THR A 465 23.66 -19.67 7.39
C THR A 465 24.14 -18.70 6.33
N PHE A 466 23.22 -18.24 5.48
CA PHE A 466 23.41 -16.99 4.78
C PHE A 466 23.36 -15.83 5.77
N THR A 467 24.04 -14.73 5.46
CA THR A 467 24.18 -13.57 6.34
C THR A 467 23.73 -12.31 5.63
N GLN A 468 23.40 -11.24 6.37
CA GLN A 468 22.91 -9.97 5.87
C GLN A 468 23.77 -9.41 4.74
N SER A 469 25.08 -9.35 4.96
CA SER A 469 26.06 -8.87 3.98
C SER A 469 27.32 -9.71 4.00
N TYR A 470 28.10 -9.66 2.93
CA TYR A 470 29.34 -10.40 2.80
C TYR A 470 30.32 -10.09 3.94
N GLY A 471 30.88 -11.14 4.51
CA GLY A 471 31.80 -11.04 5.66
C GLY A 471 31.11 -10.75 7.00
N SER A 472 29.80 -10.61 7.05
CA SER A 472 29.03 -10.42 8.26
C SER A 472 28.70 -11.75 8.95
N ARG A 473 28.28 -11.68 10.22
CA ARG A 473 27.63 -12.78 10.96
C ARG A 473 26.15 -12.45 11.24
N ALA A 474 25.72 -11.21 10.96
CA ALA A 474 24.36 -10.75 11.21
C ALA A 474 23.36 -11.42 10.25
N LEU A 475 22.16 -11.64 10.76
CA LEU A 475 21.01 -12.10 9.99
C LEU A 475 20.18 -10.92 9.49
N ASP A 476 19.37 -11.20 8.48
CA ASP A 476 18.43 -10.26 7.87
C ASP A 476 17.17 -11.00 7.42
N ALA A 477 16.02 -10.41 7.65
CA ALA A 477 14.74 -11.02 7.27
C ALA A 477 14.58 -11.19 5.74
N SER A 478 15.25 -10.36 4.92
CA SER A 478 15.25 -10.50 3.46
C SER A 478 15.86 -11.84 2.98
N LEU A 479 16.66 -12.50 3.80
CA LEU A 479 17.18 -13.85 3.50
C LEU A 479 16.08 -14.92 3.42
N LEU A 480 14.91 -14.65 4.00
CA LEU A 480 13.72 -15.50 3.88
C LEU A 480 13.21 -15.57 2.43
N LEU A 481 13.55 -14.58 1.59
CA LEU A 481 13.15 -14.54 0.19
C LEU A 481 13.95 -15.51 -0.70
N LEU A 482 15.14 -15.96 -0.28
CA LEU A 482 16.01 -16.82 -1.08
C LEU A 482 15.32 -18.08 -1.64
N PRO A 483 14.59 -18.89 -0.85
CA PRO A 483 13.83 -20.01 -1.38
C PRO A 483 12.58 -19.59 -2.17
N LEU A 484 12.02 -18.41 -1.89
CA LEU A 484 10.79 -17.95 -2.52
C LEU A 484 11.01 -17.45 -3.96
N VAL A 485 12.20 -16.90 -4.24
CA VAL A 485 12.63 -16.51 -5.59
C VAL A 485 13.34 -17.67 -6.34
N GLY A 486 13.51 -18.82 -5.68
CA GLY A 486 14.11 -20.02 -6.29
C GLY A 486 15.63 -19.92 -6.51
N PHE A 487 16.33 -19.12 -5.72
CA PHE A 487 17.79 -19.03 -5.76
C PHE A 487 18.45 -20.37 -5.38
N LEU A 488 17.92 -21.00 -4.34
CA LEU A 488 18.26 -22.37 -3.95
C LEU A 488 16.97 -23.17 -3.69
N PRO A 489 17.01 -24.51 -3.85
CA PRO A 489 15.88 -25.35 -3.48
C PRO A 489 15.50 -25.20 -2.01
N PRO A 490 14.20 -25.25 -1.64
CA PRO A 490 13.76 -25.10 -0.25
C PRO A 490 14.28 -26.20 0.70
N ASP A 491 14.69 -27.37 0.18
CA ASP A 491 15.28 -28.48 0.92
C ASP A 491 16.81 -28.40 1.04
N ASP A 492 17.45 -27.35 0.48
CA ASP A 492 18.88 -27.09 0.72
C ASP A 492 19.11 -26.80 2.20
N LYS A 493 20.08 -27.51 2.80
CA LYS A 493 20.38 -27.37 4.23
C LYS A 493 20.79 -25.95 4.64
N ARG A 494 21.39 -25.18 3.73
CA ARG A 494 21.76 -23.77 3.98
C ARG A 494 20.51 -22.91 4.11
N VAL A 495 19.51 -23.14 3.25
CA VAL A 495 18.21 -22.45 3.31
C VAL A 495 17.49 -22.80 4.60
N ILE A 496 17.32 -24.09 4.92
CA ILE A 496 16.63 -24.52 6.13
C ILE A 496 17.25 -23.87 7.37
N ARG A 497 18.59 -23.95 7.50
CA ARG A 497 19.31 -23.38 8.63
C ARG A 497 19.16 -21.84 8.70
N THR A 498 19.14 -21.16 7.57
CA THR A 498 18.95 -19.71 7.53
C THR A 498 17.55 -19.34 8.00
N VAL A 499 16.51 -20.02 7.52
CA VAL A 499 15.11 -19.79 7.96
C VAL A 499 14.96 -20.05 9.46
N GLU A 500 15.53 -21.15 9.96
CA GLU A 500 15.51 -21.49 11.39
C GLU A 500 16.27 -20.45 12.25
N ALA A 501 17.40 -19.96 11.76
CA ALA A 501 18.17 -18.92 12.44
C ALA A 501 17.42 -17.59 12.49
N VAL A 502 16.84 -17.14 11.37
CA VAL A 502 16.01 -15.93 11.33
C VAL A 502 14.81 -16.07 12.29
N GLN A 503 14.12 -17.22 12.27
CA GLN A 503 13.02 -17.48 13.19
C GLN A 503 13.45 -17.40 14.66
N ARG A 504 14.61 -17.92 14.99
CA ARG A 504 15.12 -17.97 16.38
C ARG A 504 15.66 -16.62 16.85
N GLU A 505 16.37 -15.88 15.99
CA GLU A 505 17.20 -14.74 16.39
C GLU A 505 16.57 -13.38 16.07
N LEU A 506 15.71 -13.31 15.03
CA LEU A 506 15.03 -12.07 14.66
C LEU A 506 13.55 -12.03 15.08
N THR A 507 13.02 -13.07 15.74
CA THR A 507 11.63 -13.03 16.19
C THR A 507 11.54 -12.50 17.62
N GLU A 508 10.88 -11.36 17.78
CA GLU A 508 10.56 -10.76 19.07
C GLU A 508 9.04 -10.68 19.24
N HIS A 509 8.52 -11.10 20.40
CA HIS A 509 7.09 -11.13 20.69
C HIS A 509 6.23 -11.81 19.60
N GLY A 510 6.87 -12.71 18.82
CA GLY A 510 6.24 -13.47 17.75
C GLY A 510 6.12 -12.74 16.41
N LEU A 511 6.81 -11.64 16.23
CA LEU A 511 6.98 -10.91 14.96
C LEU A 511 8.46 -10.83 14.60
N VAL A 512 8.75 -10.85 13.31
CA VAL A 512 10.13 -10.86 12.77
C VAL A 512 10.59 -9.42 12.53
N LEU A 513 11.73 -9.05 13.12
CA LEU A 513 12.40 -7.78 12.86
C LEU A 513 13.13 -7.83 11.51
N ARG A 514 13.34 -6.68 10.88
CA ARG A 514 14.15 -6.58 9.64
C ARG A 514 15.57 -7.12 9.85
N TYR A 515 16.19 -6.73 10.93
CA TYR A 515 17.54 -7.13 11.39
C TYR A 515 17.65 -6.85 12.90
N ALA A 516 18.70 -7.37 13.53
CA ALA A 516 18.92 -7.11 14.95
C ALA A 516 19.35 -5.65 15.19
N THR A 517 18.55 -4.93 15.99
CA THR A 517 18.85 -3.55 16.42
C THR A 517 19.70 -3.49 17.70
N HIS A 518 19.92 -4.64 18.36
CA HIS A 518 20.66 -4.77 19.63
C HIS A 518 21.66 -5.94 19.60
N GLY A 519 22.71 -5.84 20.44
CA GLY A 519 23.69 -6.90 20.67
C GLY A 519 25.03 -6.68 19.97
N GLU A 520 26.01 -7.58 20.21
CA GLU A 520 27.35 -7.51 19.64
C GLU A 520 27.40 -7.64 18.11
N THR A 521 26.30 -8.16 17.52
CA THR A 521 26.13 -8.30 16.07
C THR A 521 25.37 -7.15 15.43
N SER A 522 24.75 -6.27 16.22
CA SER A 522 24.09 -5.05 15.76
C SER A 522 25.13 -3.98 15.44
N GLY A 523 25.75 -4.06 14.28
CA GLY A 523 26.32 -2.85 13.71
C GLY A 523 25.15 -1.95 13.34
N ASN A 524 25.19 -0.65 13.71
CA ASN A 524 24.22 0.36 13.28
C ASN A 524 24.14 0.37 11.73
N VAL A 525 23.38 -0.60 11.17
CA VAL A 525 23.40 -0.92 9.74
C VAL A 525 22.79 0.21 8.94
N ASP A 526 21.71 0.77 9.47
CA ASP A 526 20.92 1.81 8.80
C ASP A 526 21.39 3.24 9.10
N GLY A 527 22.30 3.44 10.05
CA GLY A 527 22.82 4.75 10.43
C GLY A 527 21.84 5.60 11.26
N LEU A 528 20.73 5.02 11.73
CA LEU A 528 19.69 5.72 12.49
C LEU A 528 19.68 5.31 13.97
N ALA A 529 19.31 6.21 14.85
CA ALA A 529 19.14 5.93 16.27
C ALA A 529 17.74 5.37 16.58
N GLY A 530 17.61 4.67 17.73
CA GLY A 530 16.34 4.22 18.27
C GLY A 530 15.94 2.81 17.84
N HIS A 531 14.69 2.48 18.18
CA HIS A 531 14.03 1.23 17.84
C HIS A 531 13.00 1.48 16.76
N GLU A 532 12.57 0.44 16.09
CA GLU A 532 11.44 0.45 15.18
C GLU A 532 10.43 -0.62 15.60
N GLY A 533 9.22 -0.56 15.07
CA GLY A 533 8.26 -1.66 15.15
C GLY A 533 8.74 -2.89 14.39
N ALA A 534 7.98 -3.98 14.49
CA ALA A 534 8.23 -5.14 13.64
C ALA A 534 7.61 -4.89 12.25
N PHE A 535 8.42 -4.91 11.21
CA PHE A 535 7.99 -4.78 9.83
C PHE A 535 7.14 -5.98 9.43
N LEU A 536 5.84 -5.77 9.18
CA LEU A 536 4.86 -6.85 9.06
C LEU A 536 5.19 -7.83 7.92
N ALA A 537 5.72 -7.34 6.81
CA ALA A 537 6.11 -8.15 5.67
C ALA A 537 7.13 -9.24 6.04
N CYS A 538 8.10 -8.96 6.92
CA CYS A 538 9.10 -9.93 7.35
C CYS A 538 8.47 -11.17 8.00
N THR A 539 7.40 -10.97 8.75
CA THR A 539 6.70 -12.09 9.40
C THR A 539 5.85 -12.88 8.39
N PHE A 540 5.27 -12.23 7.36
CA PHE A 540 4.65 -12.93 6.25
C PHE A 540 5.67 -13.77 5.47
N TRP A 541 6.87 -13.22 5.18
CA TRP A 541 7.96 -13.98 4.52
C TRP A 541 8.41 -15.19 5.35
N LEU A 542 8.45 -15.07 6.68
CA LEU A 542 8.72 -16.22 7.53
C LEU A 542 7.65 -17.30 7.36
N ALA A 543 6.36 -16.93 7.34
CA ALA A 543 5.28 -17.88 7.13
C ALA A 543 5.41 -18.59 5.75
N GLU A 544 5.71 -17.84 4.69
CA GLU A 544 5.94 -18.39 3.36
C GLU A 544 7.14 -19.35 3.32
N SER A 545 8.26 -18.96 3.94
CA SER A 545 9.49 -19.74 3.97
C SER A 545 9.33 -21.00 4.83
N LEU A 546 8.62 -20.94 5.95
CA LEU A 546 8.24 -22.12 6.74
C LEU A 546 7.41 -23.09 5.91
N ALA A 547 6.43 -22.60 5.15
CA ALA A 547 5.65 -23.43 4.24
C ALA A 547 6.51 -24.03 3.12
N ALA A 548 7.48 -23.28 2.59
CA ALA A 548 8.38 -23.73 1.55
C ALA A 548 9.29 -24.88 2.04
N ILE A 549 9.83 -24.81 3.26
CA ILE A 549 10.66 -25.87 3.86
C ILE A 549 9.85 -27.01 4.50
N GLY A 550 8.51 -27.05 4.33
CA GLY A 550 7.65 -28.14 4.77
C GLY A 550 7.03 -27.97 6.17
N ARG A 551 7.26 -26.87 6.88
CA ARG A 551 6.69 -26.57 8.22
C ARG A 551 5.33 -25.87 8.12
N LEU A 552 4.38 -26.49 7.38
CA LEU A 552 3.11 -25.87 6.98
C LEU A 552 2.18 -25.53 8.16
N ALA A 553 2.19 -26.34 9.23
CA ALA A 553 1.37 -26.07 10.41
C ALA A 553 1.77 -24.76 11.11
N GLU A 554 3.06 -24.56 11.30
CA GLU A 554 3.60 -23.34 11.90
C GLU A 554 3.40 -22.11 11.01
N ALA A 555 3.59 -22.29 9.70
CA ALA A 555 3.32 -21.27 8.71
C ALA A 555 1.86 -20.75 8.80
N ARG A 556 0.90 -21.67 8.93
CA ARG A 556 -0.52 -21.35 9.06
C ARG A 556 -0.83 -20.63 10.37
N GLU A 557 -0.32 -21.15 11.49
CA GLU A 557 -0.52 -20.49 12.80
C GLU A 557 0.01 -19.05 12.80
N LEU A 558 1.19 -18.85 12.21
CA LEU A 558 1.80 -17.54 12.09
C LEU A 558 0.95 -16.60 11.19
N PHE A 559 0.49 -17.10 10.05
CA PHE A 559 -0.37 -16.34 9.14
C PHE A 559 -1.70 -15.96 9.80
N ASP A 560 -2.37 -16.90 10.49
CA ASP A 560 -3.65 -16.63 11.19
C ASP A 560 -3.47 -15.58 12.28
N ARG A 561 -2.34 -15.59 13.00
CA ARG A 561 -1.99 -14.54 13.98
C ARG A 561 -1.81 -13.17 13.32
N LEU A 562 -1.12 -13.09 12.18
CA LEU A 562 -0.93 -11.83 11.44
C LEU A 562 -2.26 -11.25 10.96
N LEU A 563 -3.22 -12.09 10.56
CA LEU A 563 -4.56 -11.61 10.21
C LEU A 563 -5.27 -10.91 11.36
N GLY A 564 -4.96 -11.27 12.60
CA GLY A 564 -5.49 -10.62 13.80
C GLY A 564 -4.91 -9.22 14.10
N LEU A 565 -3.85 -8.81 13.40
CA LEU A 565 -3.23 -7.48 13.56
C LEU A 565 -3.85 -6.39 12.67
N ARG A 566 -4.71 -6.78 11.71
CA ARG A 566 -5.42 -5.84 10.85
C ARG A 566 -6.34 -4.94 11.68
N SER A 567 -6.59 -3.72 11.20
CA SER A 567 -7.63 -2.87 11.76
C SER A 567 -9.03 -3.53 11.64
N ASP A 568 -10.02 -2.96 12.31
CA ASP A 568 -11.43 -3.38 12.19
C ASP A 568 -11.97 -3.28 10.75
N LEU A 569 -11.34 -2.47 9.90
CA LEU A 569 -11.63 -2.34 8.47
C LEU A 569 -10.73 -3.21 7.58
N GLY A 570 -9.89 -4.05 8.16
CA GLY A 570 -9.02 -5.00 7.47
C GLY A 570 -7.74 -4.38 6.88
N LEU A 571 -7.34 -3.19 7.32
CA LEU A 571 -6.17 -2.48 6.82
C LEU A 571 -4.92 -2.72 7.69
N LEU A 572 -3.75 -2.59 7.07
CA LEU A 572 -2.43 -2.76 7.70
C LEU A 572 -1.55 -1.54 7.44
N ALA A 573 -0.82 -1.09 8.46
CA ALA A 573 0.32 -0.19 8.33
C ALA A 573 1.59 -0.97 7.96
N GLU A 574 2.70 -0.28 7.92
CA GLU A 574 4.02 -0.82 7.64
C GLU A 574 4.50 -1.77 8.73
N GLU A 575 4.38 -1.34 9.98
CA GLU A 575 4.95 -1.98 11.15
C GLU A 575 3.91 -2.17 12.26
N TYR A 576 4.29 -2.94 13.25
CA TYR A 576 3.50 -3.16 14.46
C TYR A 576 4.40 -3.14 15.71
N ASP A 577 3.98 -2.37 16.71
CA ASP A 577 4.57 -2.42 18.04
C ASP A 577 3.83 -3.48 18.88
N PRO A 578 4.47 -4.63 19.17
CA PRO A 578 3.82 -5.71 19.90
C PRO A 578 3.61 -5.39 21.40
N LEU A 579 4.37 -4.45 21.96
CA LEU A 579 4.26 -4.04 23.37
C LEU A 579 3.12 -3.04 23.56
N ALA A 580 3.09 -2.00 22.73
CA ALA A 580 2.01 -1.01 22.75
C ALA A 580 0.73 -1.52 22.05
N ARG A 581 0.81 -2.64 21.31
CA ARG A 581 -0.27 -3.21 20.49
C ARG A 581 -0.86 -2.17 19.55
N ARG A 582 0.01 -1.56 18.73
CA ARG A 582 -0.33 -0.49 17.80
C ARG A 582 0.33 -0.71 16.46
N GLN A 583 -0.35 -0.34 15.41
CA GLN A 583 0.24 -0.21 14.09
C GLN A 583 1.09 1.07 14.02
N LEU A 584 2.20 1.02 13.29
CA LEU A 584 3.17 2.08 13.10
C LEU A 584 3.54 2.22 11.63
N GLY A 585 4.20 3.33 11.28
CA GLY A 585 4.60 3.62 9.90
C GLY A 585 3.45 4.10 9.02
N ASN A 586 3.72 4.29 7.74
CA ASN A 586 2.76 4.81 6.78
C ASN A 586 1.56 3.87 6.55
N TYR A 587 0.38 4.44 6.25
CA TYR A 587 -0.88 3.70 6.33
C TYR A 587 -1.92 4.14 5.29
N PRO A 588 -2.70 3.18 4.71
CA PRO A 588 -2.34 1.76 4.67
C PRO A 588 -1.13 1.54 3.77
N GLN A 589 -0.32 0.53 4.08
CA GLN A 589 0.96 0.31 3.42
C GLN A 589 0.88 -0.85 2.41
N GLY A 590 1.27 -0.56 1.15
CA GLY A 590 1.23 -1.53 0.05
C GLY A 590 2.04 -2.79 0.35
N PHE A 591 3.22 -2.64 0.95
CA PHE A 591 4.13 -3.73 1.28
C PHE A 591 3.50 -4.79 2.21
N SER A 592 2.78 -4.36 3.25
CA SER A 592 2.08 -5.26 4.17
C SER A 592 0.90 -5.97 3.50
N HIS A 593 0.16 -5.27 2.63
CA HIS A 593 -0.99 -5.83 1.94
C HIS A 593 -0.62 -6.82 0.83
N TRP A 594 0.46 -6.56 0.05
CA TRP A 594 0.89 -7.54 -0.94
C TRP A 594 1.47 -8.79 -0.26
N SER A 595 2.24 -8.62 0.83
CA SER A 595 2.78 -9.76 1.59
C SER A 595 1.67 -10.66 2.14
N LEU A 596 0.58 -10.06 2.66
CA LEU A 596 -0.59 -10.82 3.08
C LEU A 596 -1.20 -11.62 1.92
N ALA A 597 -1.40 -10.97 0.76
CA ALA A 597 -2.02 -11.60 -0.40
C ALA A 597 -1.14 -12.73 -0.97
N ASP A 598 0.18 -12.51 -1.09
CA ASP A 598 1.13 -13.49 -1.61
C ASP A 598 1.26 -14.70 -0.68
N ALA A 599 1.40 -14.45 0.63
CA ALA A 599 1.44 -15.52 1.63
C ALA A 599 0.16 -16.36 1.60
N ALA A 600 -1.02 -15.76 1.50
CA ALA A 600 -2.28 -16.48 1.39
C ALA A 600 -2.31 -17.40 0.16
N VAL A 601 -1.89 -16.91 -1.01
CA VAL A 601 -1.85 -17.69 -2.25
C VAL A 601 -0.87 -18.84 -2.15
N ARG A 602 0.36 -18.59 -1.66
CA ARG A 602 1.40 -19.61 -1.54
C ARG A 602 1.04 -20.70 -0.50
N LEU A 603 0.49 -20.30 0.65
CA LEU A 603 0.03 -21.26 1.67
C LEU A 603 -1.12 -22.13 1.13
N ALA A 604 -2.10 -21.54 0.45
CA ALA A 604 -3.20 -22.27 -0.13
C ALA A 604 -2.73 -23.31 -1.17
N ALA A 605 -1.78 -22.95 -2.03
CA ALA A 605 -1.19 -23.86 -3.00
C ALA A 605 -0.49 -25.05 -2.34
N ARG A 606 0.26 -24.83 -1.24
CA ARG A 606 0.91 -25.91 -0.47
C ARG A 606 -0.08 -26.82 0.24
N LEU A 607 -1.16 -26.27 0.78
CA LEU A 607 -2.24 -27.06 1.41
C LEU A 607 -2.91 -27.98 0.40
N GLN A 608 -3.17 -27.52 -0.83
CA GLN A 608 -3.76 -28.33 -1.89
C GLN A 608 -2.86 -29.48 -2.33
N THR A 609 -1.53 -29.29 -2.34
CA THR A 609 -0.57 -30.35 -2.70
C THR A 609 -0.42 -31.43 -1.63
N GLN A 610 -0.58 -31.08 -0.34
CA GLN A 610 -0.50 -32.03 0.78
C GLN A 610 -1.82 -32.77 1.05
N CYS A 611 -2.97 -32.17 0.76
CA CYS A 611 -4.29 -32.80 0.83
C CYS A 611 -4.98 -32.65 -0.52
N PRO A 612 -4.64 -33.46 -1.53
CA PRO A 612 -5.41 -33.47 -2.77
C PRO A 612 -6.86 -33.82 -2.43
N ALA A 613 -7.79 -32.93 -2.81
CA ALA A 613 -9.21 -33.16 -2.59
C ALA A 613 -9.56 -34.58 -3.09
N LEU A 614 -10.18 -35.40 -2.23
CA LEU A 614 -10.75 -36.66 -2.66
C LEU A 614 -11.63 -36.36 -3.89
N PRO A 615 -11.51 -37.13 -4.99
CA PRO A 615 -12.33 -36.88 -6.16
C PRO A 615 -13.80 -36.91 -5.71
N GLY A 616 -14.50 -35.80 -5.95
CA GLY A 616 -15.92 -35.69 -5.66
C GLY A 616 -16.67 -36.88 -6.27
N PRO A 617 -17.80 -37.29 -5.70
CA PRO A 617 -18.52 -38.46 -6.20
C PRO A 617 -18.75 -38.28 -7.70
N ARG A 618 -18.19 -39.21 -8.49
CA ARG A 618 -18.45 -39.28 -9.93
C ARG A 618 -19.97 -39.27 -10.09
N ALA A 619 -20.50 -38.29 -10.80
CA ALA A 619 -21.89 -38.34 -11.26
C ALA A 619 -22.09 -39.71 -11.93
N ALA A 620 -22.99 -40.51 -11.39
CA ALA A 620 -23.34 -41.79 -11.97
C ALA A 620 -23.79 -41.52 -13.41
N VAL A 621 -23.03 -42.06 -14.35
CA VAL A 621 -23.43 -42.08 -15.77
C VAL A 621 -24.68 -42.95 -15.78
N GLY A 622 -25.84 -42.33 -15.95
CA GLY A 622 -27.11 -43.04 -16.09
C GLY A 622 -27.02 -43.95 -17.31
N GLU A 623 -27.08 -45.27 -17.05
CA GLU A 623 -27.31 -46.24 -18.09
C GLU A 623 -28.65 -45.93 -18.76
N ALA A 624 -28.58 -45.59 -20.04
CA ALA A 624 -29.77 -45.45 -20.87
C ALA A 624 -30.43 -46.82 -21.00
N LEU A 625 -31.65 -46.97 -20.48
CA LEU A 625 -32.51 -48.14 -20.72
C LEU A 625 -32.83 -48.19 -22.22
N PRO A 626 -32.82 -49.40 -22.85
CA PRO A 626 -33.16 -49.56 -24.26
C PRO A 626 -34.65 -49.33 -24.50
N ALA A 627 -34.97 -48.54 -25.52
CA ALA A 627 -36.32 -48.28 -25.96
C ALA A 627 -37.04 -49.59 -26.36
N ALA A 628 -38.13 -49.93 -25.68
CA ALA A 628 -39.04 -51.01 -26.08
C ALA A 628 -39.78 -50.60 -27.36
N VAL A 629 -39.64 -51.42 -28.41
CA VAL A 629 -40.43 -51.39 -29.62
C VAL A 629 -41.83 -51.90 -29.25
N VAL A 630 -42.88 -51.08 -29.45
CA VAL A 630 -44.25 -51.55 -29.47
C VAL A 630 -44.74 -51.43 -30.90
N ALA A 631 -45.27 -52.57 -31.37
CA ALA A 631 -45.86 -52.79 -32.70
C ALA A 631 -47.10 -51.96 -32.98
#